data_cf08068ae12c3dbcc2e82612bc6def02
#
_entry.id   cf08068ae12c3dbcc2e82612bc6def02
#
_cell.length_a   1.000
_cell.length_b   1.000
_cell.length_c   1.000
_cell.angle_alpha   90.00
_cell.angle_beta   90.00
_cell.angle_gamma   90.00
#
_symmetry.space_group_name_H-M   'P 1'
#
loop_
_entity.id
_entity.type
_entity.pdbx_description
1 polymer ?
#
loop_
_entity_poly.entity_id
_entity_poly.type
_entity_poly.pdbx_seq_one_letter_code
_entity_poly.pdbx_strand_id
1 'polypeptide(L)'
;RQPIRVVKKQVEGFWHGMLHAQTYGLDIIVTHLSPFEWKYRLKEAEAITHYIRENKLESCMVMGDFNAYSPFDADEVETHTQLKQNMLGWDKSHPEYGNMRGERFDYSVLSEFLSIGFADPVKMFVPAAERMSYPAATLYEWQWGDPRLKMLGERLDYILVSPALAPRCIDATVHNGKELEGISDHYPVSLLLE
;
A
#
# COMPACT_ATOMS: atom_id res chain seq x y z
N ARG A 1 -16.30 -22.03 4.17
CA ARG A 1 -16.07 -20.55 4.21
C ARG A 1 -16.50 -20.05 5.58
N GLN A 2 -15.70 -19.21 6.23
CA GLN A 2 -16.06 -18.55 7.48
C GLN A 2 -16.80 -17.25 7.17
N PRO A 3 -17.76 -16.84 8.01
CA PRO A 3 -18.43 -15.55 7.84
C PRO A 3 -17.47 -14.39 8.06
N ILE A 4 -17.70 -13.29 7.36
CA ILE A 4 -17.02 -12.02 7.59
C ILE A 4 -17.94 -11.16 8.42
N ARG A 5 -17.48 -10.72 9.58
CA ARG A 5 -18.18 -9.77 10.45
C ARG A 5 -17.59 -8.38 10.31
N VAL A 6 -18.36 -7.44 9.83
CA VAL A 6 -17.95 -6.02 9.83
C VAL A 6 -18.01 -5.50 11.26
N VAL A 7 -16.90 -4.96 11.76
CA VAL A 7 -16.76 -4.38 13.09
C VAL A 7 -16.94 -2.87 13.05
N LYS A 8 -16.27 -2.20 12.09
CA LYS A 8 -16.33 -0.75 11.96
C LYS A 8 -16.17 -0.34 10.49
N LYS A 9 -16.89 0.69 10.10
CA LYS A 9 -16.64 1.50 8.90
C LYS A 9 -16.39 2.92 9.34
N GLN A 10 -15.33 3.54 8.84
CA GLN A 10 -15.00 4.94 9.15
C GLN A 10 -14.62 5.65 7.86
N VAL A 11 -15.31 6.73 7.55
CA VAL A 11 -15.05 7.61 6.41
C VAL A 11 -14.50 8.95 6.89
N GLU A 12 -14.97 9.43 8.05
CA GLU A 12 -14.49 10.68 8.63
C GLU A 12 -13.00 10.63 8.93
N GLY A 13 -12.26 11.61 8.42
CA GLY A 13 -10.80 11.70 8.53
C GLY A 13 -10.04 10.91 7.48
N PHE A 14 -10.75 10.26 6.53
CA PHE A 14 -10.17 9.52 5.41
C PHE A 14 -10.65 10.06 4.08
N TRP A 15 -9.82 9.92 3.06
CA TRP A 15 -10.24 10.22 1.69
C TRP A 15 -11.26 9.21 1.17
N HIS A 16 -10.97 7.92 1.31
CA HIS A 16 -11.90 6.85 0.93
C HIS A 16 -12.52 6.18 2.15
N GLY A 17 -11.72 5.76 3.12
CA GLY A 17 -12.19 5.16 4.35
C GLY A 17 -11.35 4.02 4.88
N MET A 18 -11.74 3.55 6.07
CA MET A 18 -11.21 2.38 6.73
C MET A 18 -12.37 1.42 7.02
N LEU A 19 -12.20 0.14 6.67
CA LEU A 19 -13.11 -0.95 7.01
C LEU A 19 -12.38 -1.92 7.93
N HIS A 20 -12.87 -2.11 9.17
CA HIS A 20 -12.44 -3.18 10.04
C HIS A 20 -13.44 -4.34 9.97
N ALA A 21 -12.97 -5.51 9.66
CA ALA A 21 -13.72 -6.76 9.62
C ALA A 21 -13.00 -7.88 10.39
N GLN A 22 -13.75 -8.90 10.78
CA GLN A 22 -13.19 -10.09 11.42
C GLN A 22 -13.61 -11.34 10.66
N THR A 23 -12.65 -12.23 10.45
CA THR A 23 -12.85 -13.58 9.91
C THR A 23 -11.69 -14.48 10.31
N TYR A 24 -11.92 -15.79 10.48
CA TYR A 24 -10.89 -16.78 10.88
C TYR A 24 -10.13 -16.40 12.17
N GLY A 25 -10.75 -15.64 13.08
CA GLY A 25 -10.09 -15.16 14.29
C GLY A 25 -9.07 -14.04 14.07
N LEU A 26 -9.05 -13.45 12.89
CA LEU A 26 -8.18 -12.35 12.52
C LEU A 26 -8.95 -11.02 12.44
N ASP A 27 -8.31 -9.94 12.86
CA ASP A 27 -8.73 -8.58 12.61
C ASP A 27 -8.14 -8.11 11.27
N ILE A 28 -9.00 -7.71 10.34
CA ILE A 28 -8.60 -7.27 9.01
C ILE A 28 -9.04 -5.83 8.83
N ILE A 29 -8.08 -4.93 8.62
CA ILE A 29 -8.34 -3.55 8.28
C ILE A 29 -8.05 -3.37 6.79
N VAL A 30 -9.07 -2.97 6.04
CA VAL A 30 -8.95 -2.63 4.62
C VAL A 30 -9.03 -1.12 4.48
N THR A 31 -8.11 -0.55 3.74
CA THR A 31 -8.06 0.90 3.48
C THR A 31 -7.62 1.18 2.05
N HIS A 32 -7.98 2.35 1.56
CA HIS A 32 -7.40 2.98 0.39
C HIS A 32 -7.04 4.40 0.82
N LEU A 33 -5.76 4.67 1.03
CA LEU A 33 -5.30 5.96 1.51
C LEU A 33 -5.36 7.00 0.38
N SER A 34 -5.33 8.27 0.75
CA SER A 34 -5.44 9.37 -0.21
C SER A 34 -4.38 9.28 -1.32
N PRO A 35 -4.74 9.44 -2.59
CA PRO A 35 -3.78 9.49 -3.70
C PRO A 35 -3.03 10.84 -3.77
N PHE A 36 -3.40 11.81 -2.95
CA PHE A 36 -2.88 13.17 -2.98
C PHE A 36 -1.78 13.40 -1.94
N GLU A 37 -1.86 14.43 -1.14
CA GLU A 37 -0.81 14.90 -0.24
C GLU A 37 -0.30 13.83 0.75
N TRP A 38 1.04 13.65 0.82
CA TRP A 38 1.66 12.68 1.74
C TRP A 38 1.34 12.95 3.23
N LYS A 39 1.17 14.22 3.62
CA LYS A 39 0.80 14.59 4.99
C LYS A 39 -0.62 14.15 5.36
N TYR A 40 -1.54 14.16 4.39
CA TYR A 40 -2.89 13.66 4.60
C TYR A 40 -2.87 12.14 4.76
N ARG A 41 -2.14 11.41 3.88
CA ARG A 41 -1.92 9.97 4.02
C ARG A 41 -1.31 9.59 5.36
N LEU A 42 -0.32 10.37 5.84
CA LEU A 42 0.27 10.11 7.16
C LEU A 42 -0.77 10.22 8.28
N LYS A 43 -1.65 11.23 8.26
CA LYS A 43 -2.75 11.34 9.23
C LYS A 43 -3.71 10.16 9.17
N GLU A 44 -4.02 9.66 7.98
CA GLU A 44 -4.84 8.45 7.81
C GLU A 44 -4.13 7.22 8.43
N ALA A 45 -2.83 7.06 8.18
CA ALA A 45 -2.04 6.00 8.77
C ALA A 45 -1.96 6.08 10.30
N GLU A 46 -1.73 7.29 10.85
CA GLU A 46 -1.76 7.56 12.29
C GLU A 46 -3.13 7.23 12.92
N ALA A 47 -4.23 7.55 12.23
CA ALA A 47 -5.57 7.20 12.69
C ALA A 47 -5.79 5.69 12.74
N ILE A 48 -5.28 4.94 11.75
CA ILE A 48 -5.36 3.46 11.72
C ILE A 48 -4.50 2.87 12.83
N THR A 49 -3.25 3.30 13.00
CA THR A 49 -2.33 2.77 14.02
C THR A 49 -2.82 3.10 15.43
N HIS A 50 -3.40 4.28 15.64
CA HIS A 50 -4.06 4.66 16.88
C HIS A 50 -5.25 3.73 17.17
N TYR A 51 -6.12 3.49 16.18
CA TYR A 51 -7.26 2.59 16.29
C TYR A 51 -6.83 1.16 16.67
N ILE A 52 -5.77 0.64 16.05
CA ILE A 52 -5.20 -0.69 16.35
C ILE A 52 -4.76 -0.75 17.82
N ARG A 53 -4.03 0.24 18.30
CA ARG A 53 -3.53 0.32 19.70
C ARG A 53 -4.67 0.42 20.70
N GLU A 54 -5.64 1.33 20.47
CA GLU A 54 -6.78 1.52 21.39
C GLU A 54 -7.64 0.26 21.53
N ASN A 55 -7.85 -0.47 20.42
CA ASN A 55 -8.65 -1.68 20.41
C ASN A 55 -7.85 -2.95 20.69
N LYS A 56 -6.53 -2.84 20.95
CA LYS A 56 -5.63 -3.95 21.27
C LYS A 56 -5.70 -5.09 20.25
N LEU A 57 -5.68 -4.73 18.95
CA LEU A 57 -5.78 -5.71 17.87
C LEU A 57 -4.45 -6.46 17.72
N GLU A 58 -4.32 -7.61 18.37
CA GLU A 58 -3.08 -8.39 18.42
C GLU A 58 -2.86 -9.20 17.14
N SER A 59 -3.89 -9.88 16.65
CA SER A 59 -3.86 -10.69 15.41
C SER A 59 -4.47 -9.91 14.26
N CYS A 60 -3.77 -8.87 13.83
CA CYS A 60 -4.28 -7.87 12.88
C CYS A 60 -3.46 -7.81 11.60
N MET A 61 -4.13 -7.61 10.48
CA MET A 61 -3.51 -7.19 9.23
C MET A 61 -4.16 -5.91 8.69
N VAL A 62 -3.35 -5.08 8.04
CA VAL A 62 -3.81 -3.87 7.33
C VAL A 62 -3.47 -4.07 5.87
N MET A 63 -4.46 -3.95 4.98
CA MET A 63 -4.28 -4.21 3.56
C MET A 63 -5.00 -3.19 2.68
N GLY A 64 -4.49 -3.02 1.46
CA GLY A 64 -5.09 -2.19 0.42
C GLY A 64 -4.07 -1.33 -0.32
N ASP A 65 -4.56 -0.34 -1.03
CA ASP A 65 -3.75 0.67 -1.68
C ASP A 65 -3.38 1.79 -0.68
N PHE A 66 -2.10 1.91 -0.40
CA PHE A 66 -1.58 2.91 0.53
C PHE A 66 -1.16 4.21 -0.18
N ASN A 67 -1.11 4.22 -1.50
CA ASN A 67 -0.61 5.34 -2.29
C ASN A 67 0.73 5.91 -1.76
N ALA A 68 1.58 5.06 -1.18
CA ALA A 68 2.78 5.44 -0.46
C ALA A 68 3.91 4.44 -0.68
N TYR A 69 5.15 4.90 -0.48
CA TYR A 69 6.34 4.09 -0.68
C TYR A 69 6.85 3.51 0.63
N SER A 70 7.39 2.29 0.56
CA SER A 70 8.03 1.63 1.68
C SER A 70 9.48 2.10 1.84
N PRO A 71 9.97 2.34 3.08
CA PRO A 71 11.39 2.59 3.30
C PRO A 71 12.28 1.40 2.91
N PHE A 72 11.71 0.20 2.82
CA PHE A 72 12.42 -0.99 2.37
C PHE A 72 12.69 -1.04 0.86
N ASP A 73 12.00 -0.22 0.09
CA ASP A 73 12.17 -0.11 -1.36
C ASP A 73 12.84 1.22 -1.76
N ALA A 74 13.40 1.96 -0.76
CA ALA A 74 13.95 3.29 -0.96
C ALA A 74 15.11 3.32 -1.97
N ASP A 75 15.99 2.31 -1.94
CA ASP A 75 17.14 2.25 -2.85
C ASP A 75 16.69 2.13 -4.31
N GLU A 76 15.68 1.32 -4.59
CA GLU A 76 15.10 1.17 -5.92
C GLU A 76 14.35 2.43 -6.36
N VAL A 77 13.48 2.93 -5.49
CA VAL A 77 12.59 4.08 -5.80
C VAL A 77 13.41 5.37 -5.98
N GLU A 78 14.37 5.66 -5.12
CA GLU A 78 15.19 6.88 -5.22
C GLU A 78 16.11 6.88 -6.45
N THR A 79 16.50 5.71 -6.94
CA THR A 79 17.32 5.59 -8.17
C THR A 79 16.47 5.60 -9.45
N HIS A 80 15.15 5.49 -9.33
CA HIS A 80 14.24 5.50 -10.48
C HIS A 80 14.04 6.93 -11.02
N THR A 81 15.01 7.41 -11.80
CA THR A 81 15.09 8.83 -12.25
C THR A 81 13.82 9.31 -12.93
N GLN A 82 13.21 8.49 -13.82
CA GLN A 82 12.02 8.90 -14.57
C GLN A 82 10.80 9.04 -13.66
N LEU A 83 10.57 8.10 -12.74
CA LEU A 83 9.50 8.17 -11.76
C LEU A 83 9.64 9.44 -10.90
N LYS A 84 10.85 9.68 -10.39
CA LYS A 84 11.15 10.85 -9.58
C LYS A 84 10.89 12.17 -10.33
N GLN A 85 11.32 12.27 -11.57
CA GLN A 85 11.06 13.46 -12.41
C GLN A 85 9.56 13.66 -12.65
N ASN A 86 8.81 12.60 -12.89
CA ASN A 86 7.37 12.68 -13.09
C ASN A 86 6.66 13.16 -11.82
N MET A 87 7.00 12.61 -10.66
CA MET A 87 6.43 13.03 -9.38
C MET A 87 6.76 14.48 -9.02
N LEU A 88 7.99 14.90 -9.20
CA LEU A 88 8.38 16.31 -9.02
C LEU A 88 7.67 17.25 -9.99
N GLY A 89 7.48 16.81 -11.24
CA GLY A 89 6.72 17.55 -12.24
C GLY A 89 5.24 17.69 -11.87
N TRP A 90 4.65 16.61 -11.35
CA TRP A 90 3.28 16.61 -10.83
C TRP A 90 3.13 17.57 -9.65
N ASP A 91 3.97 17.47 -8.64
CA ASP A 91 3.91 18.31 -7.45
C ASP A 91 4.10 19.80 -7.78
N LYS A 92 4.94 20.12 -8.78
CA LYS A 92 5.13 21.48 -9.25
C LYS A 92 3.87 22.04 -9.92
N SER A 93 3.12 21.22 -10.63
CA SER A 93 1.88 21.63 -11.31
C SER A 93 0.65 21.58 -10.40
N HIS A 94 0.73 20.84 -9.28
CA HIS A 94 -0.35 20.67 -8.32
C HIS A 94 0.18 20.84 -6.88
N PRO A 95 0.60 22.05 -6.50
CA PRO A 95 1.28 22.27 -5.21
C PRO A 95 0.41 21.98 -3.99
N GLU A 96 -0.91 21.93 -4.17
CA GLU A 96 -1.87 21.53 -3.13
C GLU A 96 -1.92 20.02 -2.87
N TYR A 97 -1.32 19.19 -3.74
CA TYR A 97 -1.36 17.73 -3.68
C TYR A 97 0.04 17.10 -3.58
N GLY A 98 0.98 17.77 -2.91
CA GLY A 98 2.37 17.34 -2.85
C GLY A 98 2.56 15.87 -2.41
N ASN A 99 3.04 15.03 -3.32
CA ASN A 99 3.37 13.64 -3.06
C ASN A 99 4.80 13.44 -2.56
N MET A 100 5.68 14.38 -2.94
CA MET A 100 7.09 14.35 -2.57
C MET A 100 7.35 15.14 -1.28
N ARG A 101 8.32 14.70 -0.50
CA ARG A 101 8.84 15.42 0.65
C ARG A 101 10.07 16.23 0.25
N GLY A 102 9.86 17.42 -0.29
CA GLY A 102 10.90 18.18 -0.99
C GLY A 102 11.26 17.46 -2.30
N GLU A 103 12.53 17.11 -2.48
CA GLU A 103 13.01 16.38 -3.66
C GLU A 103 13.14 14.86 -3.46
N ARG A 104 12.54 14.31 -2.39
CA ARG A 104 12.59 12.89 -2.03
C ARG A 104 11.19 12.30 -1.95
N PHE A 105 11.10 11.01 -2.16
CA PHE A 105 9.88 10.28 -1.86
C PHE A 105 9.59 10.32 -0.35
N ASP A 106 8.31 10.27 0.02
CA ASP A 106 7.91 10.17 1.42
C ASP A 106 7.75 8.70 1.82
N TYR A 107 8.37 8.35 2.94
CA TYR A 107 8.31 7.01 3.53
C TYR A 107 7.59 6.99 4.88
N SER A 108 7.06 8.14 5.33
CA SER A 108 6.51 8.27 6.68
C SER A 108 5.27 7.41 6.90
N VAL A 109 4.45 7.26 5.86
CA VAL A 109 3.19 6.48 5.91
C VAL A 109 3.46 5.02 6.28
N LEU A 110 4.35 4.35 5.54
CA LEU A 110 4.72 2.95 5.85
C LEU A 110 5.53 2.87 7.15
N SER A 111 6.40 3.85 7.42
CA SER A 111 7.16 3.91 8.66
C SER A 111 6.27 4.00 9.90
N GLU A 112 5.09 4.61 9.81
CA GLU A 112 4.13 4.66 10.92
C GLU A 112 3.67 3.25 11.32
N PHE A 113 3.30 2.40 10.38
CA PHE A 113 2.95 1.00 10.67
C PHE A 113 4.14 0.19 11.17
N LEU A 114 5.32 0.37 10.57
CA LEU A 114 6.54 -0.31 11.01
C LEU A 114 6.93 0.11 12.44
N SER A 115 6.66 1.36 12.84
CA SER A 115 6.95 1.88 14.18
C SER A 115 6.19 1.16 15.30
N ILE A 116 5.03 0.60 14.98
CA ILE A 116 4.23 -0.22 15.93
C ILE A 116 4.51 -1.72 15.79
N GLY A 117 5.57 -2.09 15.06
CA GLY A 117 6.06 -3.45 14.93
C GLY A 117 5.40 -4.27 13.81
N PHE A 118 4.59 -3.67 12.95
CA PHE A 118 4.04 -4.38 11.79
C PHE A 118 5.17 -4.80 10.84
N ALA A 119 5.03 -5.99 10.29
CA ALA A 119 5.93 -6.53 9.29
C ALA A 119 5.32 -6.43 7.88
N ASP A 120 6.19 -6.44 6.88
CA ASP A 120 5.86 -6.43 5.46
C ASP A 120 6.24 -7.78 4.84
N PRO A 121 5.30 -8.73 4.72
CA PRO A 121 5.58 -10.05 4.16
C PRO A 121 6.02 -10.02 2.71
N VAL A 122 5.50 -9.09 1.89
CA VAL A 122 5.91 -8.98 0.49
C VAL A 122 7.41 -8.69 0.40
N LYS A 123 7.92 -7.80 1.26
CA LYS A 123 9.37 -7.55 1.36
C LYS A 123 10.16 -8.78 1.78
N MET A 124 9.57 -9.65 2.60
CA MET A 124 10.25 -10.85 3.11
C MET A 124 10.34 -11.96 2.07
N PHE A 125 9.30 -12.16 1.26
CA PHE A 125 9.15 -13.32 0.37
C PHE A 125 9.33 -13.00 -1.12
N VAL A 126 9.11 -11.75 -1.54
CA VAL A 126 9.12 -11.35 -2.95
C VAL A 126 10.41 -10.58 -3.27
N PRO A 127 11.15 -10.96 -4.31
CA PRO A 127 12.31 -10.19 -4.81
C PRO A 127 11.93 -8.76 -5.17
N ALA A 128 12.82 -7.79 -4.95
CA ALA A 128 12.54 -6.37 -5.19
C ALA A 128 11.97 -6.07 -6.59
N ALA A 129 12.53 -6.69 -7.63
CA ALA A 129 12.11 -6.51 -9.00
C ALA A 129 10.69 -7.04 -9.31
N GLU A 130 10.08 -7.83 -8.41
CA GLU A 130 8.78 -8.48 -8.60
C GLU A 130 7.70 -7.88 -7.69
N ARG A 131 8.01 -6.82 -6.91
CA ARG A 131 7.09 -6.21 -5.93
C ARG A 131 6.14 -5.19 -6.52
N MET A 132 6.28 -4.83 -7.79
CA MET A 132 5.44 -3.83 -8.44
C MET A 132 3.97 -4.25 -8.45
N SER A 133 3.10 -3.42 -7.93
CA SER A 133 1.65 -3.64 -7.93
C SER A 133 0.89 -2.66 -8.82
N TYR A 134 1.51 -1.57 -9.26
CA TYR A 134 0.93 -0.52 -10.11
C TYR A 134 1.98 0.01 -11.10
N PRO A 135 1.61 0.36 -12.34
CA PRO A 135 0.33 0.10 -13.00
C PRO A 135 0.27 -1.27 -13.65
N ALA A 136 -0.93 -1.85 -13.76
CA ALA A 136 -1.16 -2.97 -14.66
C ALA A 136 -1.18 -2.45 -16.10
N ALA A 137 -0.27 -2.97 -16.92
CA ALA A 137 0.12 -2.35 -18.19
C ALA A 137 -1.05 -2.05 -19.14
N THR A 138 -1.96 -3.01 -19.33
CA THR A 138 -3.03 -2.89 -20.34
C THR A 138 -4.03 -1.79 -19.98
N LEU A 139 -4.50 -1.72 -18.72
CA LEU A 139 -5.44 -0.68 -18.31
C LEU A 139 -4.78 0.68 -18.23
N TYR A 140 -3.52 0.72 -17.83
CA TYR A 140 -2.77 1.96 -17.79
C TYR A 140 -2.61 2.58 -19.18
N GLU A 141 -2.26 1.77 -20.19
CA GLU A 141 -2.20 2.20 -21.59
C GLU A 141 -3.55 2.72 -22.09
N TRP A 142 -4.62 2.04 -21.72
CA TRP A 142 -5.98 2.43 -22.11
C TRP A 142 -6.42 3.74 -21.42
N GLN A 143 -6.16 3.88 -20.14
CA GLN A 143 -6.65 5.00 -19.33
C GLN A 143 -5.84 6.28 -19.57
N TRP A 144 -4.50 6.17 -19.72
CA TRP A 144 -3.62 7.31 -19.83
C TRP A 144 -2.98 7.49 -21.22
N GLY A 145 -3.08 6.48 -22.08
CA GLY A 145 -2.66 6.54 -23.48
C GLY A 145 -1.14 6.61 -23.70
N ASP A 146 -0.32 6.48 -22.67
CA ASP A 146 1.13 6.54 -22.77
C ASP A 146 1.80 5.23 -22.35
N PRO A 147 2.22 4.38 -23.32
CA PRO A 147 2.85 3.10 -23.03
C PRO A 147 4.19 3.21 -22.30
N ARG A 148 4.82 4.39 -22.28
CA ARG A 148 6.09 4.61 -21.56
C ARG A 148 5.89 4.58 -20.05
N LEU A 149 4.69 4.86 -19.57
CA LEU A 149 4.36 4.91 -18.16
C LEU A 149 4.33 3.52 -17.50
N LYS A 150 4.17 2.43 -18.29
CA LYS A 150 4.33 1.05 -17.77
C LYS A 150 5.73 0.75 -17.21
N MET A 151 6.73 1.51 -17.61
CA MET A 151 8.08 1.36 -17.08
C MET A 151 8.28 2.05 -15.72
N LEU A 152 7.25 2.74 -15.21
CA LEU A 152 7.28 3.45 -13.94
C LEU A 152 6.66 2.60 -12.82
N GLY A 153 6.94 1.29 -12.82
CA GLY A 153 6.36 0.38 -11.86
C GLY A 153 6.56 0.82 -10.41
N GLU A 154 5.45 0.88 -9.67
CA GLU A 154 5.37 1.29 -8.28
C GLU A 154 4.80 0.16 -7.43
N ARG A 155 5.20 0.11 -6.19
CA ARG A 155 4.57 -0.73 -5.18
C ARG A 155 3.72 0.15 -4.29
N LEU A 156 2.40 0.10 -4.47
CA LEU A 156 1.42 0.91 -3.73
C LEU A 156 0.48 0.07 -2.88
N ASP A 157 0.35 -1.23 -3.19
CA ASP A 157 -0.52 -2.17 -2.51
C ASP A 157 0.25 -3.00 -1.48
N TYR A 158 -0.25 -3.02 -0.26
CA TYR A 158 0.41 -3.68 0.87
C TYR A 158 -0.55 -4.60 1.62
N ILE A 159 0.02 -5.64 2.23
CA ILE A 159 -0.57 -6.43 3.30
C ILE A 159 0.44 -6.40 4.44
N LEU A 160 0.21 -5.53 5.41
CA LEU A 160 1.04 -5.42 6.61
C LEU A 160 0.44 -6.26 7.72
N VAL A 161 1.25 -6.94 8.50
CA VAL A 161 0.81 -7.86 9.55
C VAL A 161 1.38 -7.48 10.91
N SER A 162 0.57 -7.64 11.94
CA SER A 162 0.99 -7.43 13.33
C SER A 162 2.12 -8.37 13.75
N PRO A 163 2.88 -8.03 14.82
CA PRO A 163 3.94 -8.91 15.34
C PRO A 163 3.49 -10.33 15.64
N ALA A 164 2.24 -10.51 16.09
CA ALA A 164 1.69 -11.82 16.39
C ALA A 164 1.42 -12.67 15.14
N LEU A 165 1.15 -12.03 13.99
CA LEU A 165 0.91 -12.73 12.73
C LEU A 165 2.18 -12.93 11.90
N ALA A 166 3.20 -12.08 12.06
CA ALA A 166 4.42 -12.15 11.26
C ALA A 166 5.09 -13.54 11.23
N PRO A 167 5.20 -14.28 12.35
CA PRO A 167 5.76 -15.64 12.35
C PRO A 167 4.90 -16.68 11.61
N ARG A 168 3.62 -16.38 11.34
CA ARG A 168 2.68 -17.26 10.64
C ARG A 168 2.68 -17.04 9.14
N CYS A 169 3.39 -16.03 8.65
CA CYS A 169 3.51 -15.77 7.21
C CYS A 169 4.45 -16.82 6.61
N ILE A 170 3.97 -17.56 5.63
CA ILE A 170 4.75 -18.61 4.95
C ILE A 170 5.02 -18.31 3.49
N ASP A 171 4.26 -17.42 2.85
CA ASP A 171 4.48 -16.96 1.49
C ASP A 171 3.73 -15.66 1.22
N ALA A 172 4.21 -14.85 0.27
CA ALA A 172 3.51 -13.69 -0.28
C ALA A 172 3.80 -13.58 -1.78
N THR A 173 2.83 -13.09 -2.54
CA THR A 173 2.96 -12.94 -4.00
C THR A 173 2.32 -11.63 -4.45
N VAL A 174 2.98 -10.92 -5.36
CA VAL A 174 2.37 -9.89 -6.19
C VAL A 174 2.06 -10.53 -7.54
N HIS A 175 0.79 -10.57 -7.92
CA HIS A 175 0.33 -11.26 -9.11
C HIS A 175 0.43 -10.38 -10.36
N ASN A 176 1.64 -9.91 -10.67
CA ASN A 176 1.92 -9.00 -11.79
C ASN A 176 2.26 -9.72 -13.11
N GLY A 177 1.75 -10.93 -13.28
CA GLY A 177 1.82 -11.69 -14.51
C GLY A 177 0.81 -11.22 -15.57
N LYS A 178 1.10 -11.54 -16.84
CA LYS A 178 0.29 -11.13 -18.00
C LYS A 178 -1.16 -11.59 -17.97
N GLU A 179 -1.46 -12.67 -17.25
CA GLU A 179 -2.79 -13.27 -17.14
C GLU A 179 -3.80 -12.37 -16.40
N LEU A 180 -3.32 -11.40 -15.61
CA LEU A 180 -4.17 -10.46 -14.86
C LEU A 180 -4.19 -9.06 -15.47
N GLU A 181 -3.49 -8.84 -16.56
CA GLU A 181 -3.59 -7.60 -17.33
C GLU A 181 -5.02 -7.42 -17.86
N GLY A 182 -5.52 -6.20 -17.85
CA GLY A 182 -6.88 -5.88 -18.32
C GLY A 182 -8.01 -6.13 -17.32
N ILE A 183 -7.71 -6.57 -16.09
CA ILE A 183 -8.69 -6.77 -15.02
C ILE A 183 -8.82 -5.53 -14.13
N SER A 184 -7.69 -4.93 -13.77
CA SER A 184 -7.58 -3.73 -12.93
C SER A 184 -6.33 -2.95 -13.35
N ASP A 185 -6.24 -1.70 -12.97
CA ASP A 185 -5.03 -0.87 -13.07
C ASP A 185 -3.99 -1.21 -11.98
N HIS A 186 -4.38 -1.99 -10.98
CA HIS A 186 -3.49 -2.58 -9.97
C HIS A 186 -3.42 -4.11 -10.09
N TYR A 187 -2.28 -4.68 -9.71
CA TYR A 187 -2.10 -6.12 -9.58
C TYR A 187 -2.48 -6.60 -8.17
N PRO A 188 -3.16 -7.75 -8.05
CA PRO A 188 -3.49 -8.32 -6.75
C PRO A 188 -2.25 -8.69 -5.94
N VAL A 189 -2.33 -8.52 -4.64
CA VAL A 189 -1.34 -9.00 -3.68
C VAL A 189 -1.98 -10.07 -2.81
N SER A 190 -1.28 -11.17 -2.57
CA SER A 190 -1.72 -12.24 -1.68
C SER A 190 -0.69 -12.57 -0.62
N LEU A 191 -1.20 -13.05 0.52
CA LEU A 191 -0.43 -13.52 1.65
C LEU A 191 -0.96 -14.90 2.07
N LEU A 192 -0.07 -15.84 2.31
CA LEU A 192 -0.40 -17.15 2.85
C LEU A 192 0.04 -17.21 4.33
N LEU A 193 -0.91 -17.57 5.18
CA LEU A 193 -0.70 -17.78 6.61
C LEU A 193 -0.87 -19.27 6.95
N GLU A 194 -0.05 -19.73 7.89
CA GLU A 194 -0.22 -21.03 8.54
C GLU A 194 -1.34 -21.02 9.59
#